data_ff031220d626542c8823cdb9572b2ba0
#
_entry.id   ff031220d626542c8823cdb9572b2ba0
#
_cell.length_a   1.000
_cell.length_b   1.000
_cell.length_c   1.000
_cell.angle_alpha   90.00
_cell.angle_beta   90.00
_cell.angle_gamma   90.00
#
_symmetry.space_group_name_H-M   'P 1'
#
loop_
_entity.id
_entity.type
_entity.pdbx_description
1 polymer ?
#
loop_
_entity_poly.entity_id
_entity_poly.type
_entity_poly.pdbx_seq_one_letter_code
_entity_poly.pdbx_strand_id
1 'polypeptide(L)' 'DGIMIFLGNDYNEDDVVEVDGSPGRIVRVGIWKTVFFIYHIVNGKIVGGSKLVVANSKLKDLKIEKPLPSLDLSKYNQD' A
#
# COMPACT_ATOMS: atom_id res chain seq x y z
N ASP A 1 -17.82 5.46 -0.70
CA ASP A 1 -18.60 4.43 -1.22
C ASP A 1 -17.89 3.72 -2.37
N GLY A 2 -17.68 4.37 -3.50
CA GLY A 2 -16.98 3.69 -4.58
C GLY A 2 -15.60 3.22 -4.20
N ILE A 3 -14.86 4.02 -3.42
CA ILE A 3 -13.52 3.65 -3.03
C ILE A 3 -13.52 2.47 -2.07
N MET A 4 -14.50 2.42 -1.17
CA MET A 4 -14.58 1.32 -0.22
C MET A 4 -14.91 0.01 -0.94
N ILE A 5 -15.72 0.07 -1.99
CA ILE A 5 -16.00 -1.10 -2.79
C ILE A 5 -14.72 -1.60 -3.45
N PHE A 6 -13.88 -0.70 -3.93
CA PHE A 6 -12.67 -1.07 -4.63
C PHE A 6 -11.63 -1.66 -3.69
N LEU A 7 -11.35 -0.97 -2.60
CA LEU A 7 -10.33 -1.42 -1.65
C LEU A 7 -10.84 -2.46 -0.67
N GLY A 8 -12.17 -2.54 -0.52
CA GLY A 8 -12.79 -3.45 0.43
C GLY A 8 -12.54 -3.00 1.85
N ASN A 9 -12.78 -3.91 2.78
CA ASN A 9 -12.62 -3.63 4.21
C ASN A 9 -11.20 -3.91 4.69
N ASP A 10 -10.32 -4.36 3.80
CA ASP A 10 -8.97 -4.76 4.18
C ASP A 10 -7.99 -3.61 4.19
N TYR A 11 -8.36 -2.46 3.64
CA TYR A 11 -7.48 -1.32 3.48
C TYR A 11 -8.11 -0.08 4.08
N ASN A 12 -7.37 0.59 4.94
CA ASN A 12 -7.82 1.80 5.63
C ASN A 12 -6.75 2.88 5.56
N GLU A 13 -7.16 4.10 5.87
CA GLU A 13 -6.20 5.19 6.00
C GLU A 13 -5.16 4.82 7.07
N ASP A 14 -3.94 5.24 6.84
CA ASP A 14 -2.77 4.99 7.67
C ASP A 14 -2.23 3.55 7.61
N ASP A 15 -2.85 2.68 6.82
CA ASP A 15 -2.31 1.34 6.63
C ASP A 15 -0.99 1.39 5.86
N VAL A 16 -0.06 0.56 6.28
CA VAL A 16 1.17 0.32 5.54
C VAL A 16 0.88 -0.67 4.43
N VAL A 17 1.25 -0.31 3.22
CA VAL A 17 0.99 -1.13 2.04
C VAL A 17 2.21 -1.13 1.13
N GLU A 18 2.21 -2.02 0.14
CA GLU A 18 3.13 -1.95 -0.97
C GLU A 18 2.33 -1.66 -2.24
N VAL A 19 2.75 -0.65 -2.97
CA VAL A 19 2.12 -0.25 -4.21
C VAL A 19 3.10 -0.57 -5.32
N ASP A 20 2.75 -1.54 -6.18
CA ASP A 20 3.62 -2.05 -7.23
C ASP A 20 5.00 -2.42 -6.68
N GLY A 21 5.03 -3.02 -5.50
CA GLY A 21 6.26 -3.47 -4.87
C GLY A 21 7.02 -2.43 -4.08
N SER A 22 6.57 -1.18 -4.06
CA SER A 22 7.22 -0.11 -3.29
C SER A 22 6.51 0.08 -1.98
N PRO A 23 7.23 0.11 -0.85
CA PRO A 23 6.60 0.32 0.44
C PRO A 23 6.01 1.70 0.55
N GLY A 24 4.86 1.79 1.18
CA GLY A 24 4.17 3.05 1.32
C GLY A 24 3.09 2.99 2.38
N ARG A 25 2.27 4.03 2.39
CA ARG A 25 1.18 4.15 3.34
C ARG A 25 0.00 4.82 2.65
N ILE A 26 -1.20 4.37 2.98
CA ILE A 26 -2.41 5.03 2.54
C ILE A 26 -2.60 6.26 3.41
N VAL A 27 -2.56 7.45 2.80
CA VAL A 27 -2.72 8.69 3.54
C VAL A 27 -4.17 9.09 3.62
N ARG A 28 -4.86 8.98 2.48
CA ARG A 28 -6.23 9.45 2.42
C ARG A 28 -6.99 8.68 1.35
N VAL A 29 -8.19 8.26 1.70
CA VAL A 29 -9.11 7.59 0.79
C VAL A 29 -10.24 8.57 0.54
N GLY A 30 -10.26 9.16 -0.64
CA GLY A 30 -11.28 10.14 -1.01
C GLY A 30 -12.32 9.56 -1.95
N ILE A 31 -13.27 10.40 -2.33
CA ILE A 31 -14.34 9.98 -3.23
C ILE A 31 -13.82 9.77 -4.65
N TRP A 32 -12.93 10.66 -5.09
CA TRP A 32 -12.43 10.64 -6.47
C TRP A 32 -11.02 10.14 -6.58
N LYS A 33 -10.23 10.32 -5.54
CA LYS A 33 -8.81 9.98 -5.58
C LYS A 33 -8.35 9.45 -4.24
N THR A 34 -7.31 8.65 -4.29
CA THR A 34 -6.64 8.11 -3.13
C THR A 34 -5.20 8.61 -3.13
N VAL A 35 -4.70 8.95 -1.96
CA VAL A 35 -3.35 9.49 -1.79
C VAL A 35 -2.53 8.48 -1.01
N PHE A 36 -1.36 8.18 -1.54
CA PHE A 36 -0.37 7.31 -0.89
C PHE A 36 0.90 8.11 -0.65
N PHE A 37 1.63 7.76 0.39
CA PHE A 37 3.05 8.10 0.50
C PHE A 37 3.83 6.86 0.11
N ILE A 38 4.79 7.04 -0.78
CA ILE A 38 5.69 5.96 -1.18
C ILE A 38 7.05 6.28 -0.59
N TYR A 39 7.62 5.36 0.17
CA TYR A 39 8.88 5.57 0.86
C TYR A 39 10.04 5.17 -0.02
N HIS A 40 11.10 5.99 -0.02
CA HIS A 40 12.35 5.66 -0.68
C HIS A 40 13.30 5.08 0.36
N ILE A 41 13.69 3.84 0.14
CA ILE A 41 14.50 3.11 1.11
C ILE A 41 15.86 2.81 0.49
N VAL A 42 16.91 3.16 1.22
CA VAL A 42 18.29 2.87 0.83
C VAL A 42 18.97 2.18 2.00
N ASN A 43 19.54 1.01 1.76
CA ASN A 43 20.24 0.23 2.80
C ASN A 43 19.37 0.01 4.04
N GLY A 44 18.08 -0.25 3.82
CA GLY A 44 17.16 -0.53 4.92
C GLY A 44 16.64 0.69 5.66
N LYS A 45 16.98 1.89 5.21
CA LYS A 45 16.55 3.13 5.88
C LYS A 45 15.72 3.98 4.94
N ILE A 46 14.71 4.64 5.52
CA ILE A 46 13.89 5.58 4.76
C ILE A 46 14.69 6.86 4.59
N VAL A 47 14.95 7.22 3.34
CA VAL A 47 15.73 8.42 3.02
C VAL A 47 14.88 9.51 2.38
N GLY A 48 13.61 9.24 2.13
CA GLY A 48 12.72 10.19 1.53
C GLY A 48 11.46 9.50 1.08
N GLY A 49 10.66 10.20 0.29
CA GLY A 49 9.43 9.61 -0.21
C GLY A 49 8.78 10.47 -1.26
N SER A 50 7.69 9.96 -1.81
CA SER A 50 6.89 10.63 -2.82
C SER A 50 5.43 10.54 -2.44
N LYS A 51 4.69 11.58 -2.78
CA LYS A 51 3.24 11.59 -2.67
C LYS A 51 2.69 11.06 -4.00
N LEU A 52 1.94 9.98 -3.93
CA LEU A 52 1.30 9.39 -5.11
C LEU A 52 -0.19 9.63 -5.02
N VAL A 53 -0.75 10.30 -6.02
CA VAL A 53 -2.18 10.56 -6.10
C VAL A 53 -2.74 9.77 -7.27
N VAL A 54 -3.73 8.93 -6.99
CA VAL A 54 -4.29 8.03 -7.99
C VAL A 54 -5.78 8.25 -8.05
N ALA A 55 -6.31 8.47 -9.25
CA ALA A 55 -7.76 8.49 -9.45
C ALA A 55 -8.32 7.12 -9.05
N ASN A 56 -9.44 7.11 -8.34
CA ASN A 56 -10.00 5.86 -7.85
C ASN A 56 -10.31 4.88 -8.98
N SER A 57 -10.67 5.39 -10.14
CA SER A 57 -10.95 4.55 -11.30
C SER A 57 -9.71 3.82 -11.82
N LYS A 58 -8.52 4.24 -11.40
CA LYS A 58 -7.26 3.64 -11.83
C LYS A 58 -6.63 2.74 -10.77
N LEU A 59 -7.23 2.66 -9.59
CA LEU A 59 -6.68 1.82 -8.52
C LEU A 59 -6.60 0.35 -8.90
N LYS A 60 -7.54 -0.10 -9.72
CA LYS A 60 -7.56 -1.49 -10.18
C LYS A 60 -6.34 -1.87 -11.01
N ASP A 61 -5.65 -0.87 -11.55
CA ASP A 61 -4.47 -1.10 -12.37
C ASP A 61 -3.19 -1.20 -11.54
N LEU A 62 -3.29 -0.96 -10.24
CA LEU A 62 -2.16 -1.03 -9.33
C LEU A 62 -2.19 -2.33 -8.54
N LYS A 63 -1.01 -2.86 -8.28
CA LYS A 63 -0.88 -3.98 -7.36
C LYS A 63 -0.66 -3.43 -5.97
N ILE A 64 -1.67 -3.55 -5.12
CA ILE A 64 -1.60 -3.06 -3.75
C ILE A 64 -1.60 -4.26 -2.82
N GLU A 65 -0.59 -4.35 -1.99
CA GLU A 65 -0.41 -5.44 -1.06
C GLU A 65 -0.29 -4.91 0.35
N LYS A 66 -0.81 -5.66 1.30
CA LYS A 66 -0.72 -5.31 2.70
C LYS A 66 0.18 -6.34 3.39
N PRO A 67 1.33 -5.92 3.90
CA PRO A 67 2.23 -6.86 4.57
C PRO A 67 1.56 -7.50 5.78
N LEU A 68 1.93 -8.75 6.05
CA LEU A 68 1.41 -9.50 7.18
C LEU A 68 2.55 -9.71 8.18
N PRO A 69 2.78 -8.75 9.07
CA PRO A 69 3.95 -8.82 9.95
C PRO A 69 3.92 -9.98 10.92
N SER A 70 2.75 -10.51 11.21
CA SER A 70 2.62 -11.63 12.13
C SER A 70 2.77 -12.99 11.48
N LEU A 71 2.98 -13.03 10.17
CA LEU A 71 3.08 -14.31 9.46
C LEU A 71 4.46 -14.92 9.65
N ASP A 72 4.47 -16.13 10.17
CA ASP A 72 5.72 -16.86 10.34
C ASP A 72 6.01 -17.65 9.08
N LEU A 73 7.06 -17.27 8.39
CA LEU A 73 7.45 -17.90 7.13
C LEU A 73 8.48 -18.99 7.28
N SER A 74 8.92 -19.26 8.49
CA SER A 74 10.01 -20.23 8.69
C SER A 74 9.66 -21.60 8.14
N LYS A 75 8.42 -22.03 8.25
CA LYS A 75 7.98 -23.33 7.76
C LYS A 75 7.93 -23.43 6.24
N TYR A 76 8.00 -22.30 5.55
CA TYR A 76 7.98 -22.28 4.09
C TYR A 76 9.35 -22.17 3.48
N ASN A 77 10.37 -21.98 4.28
CA ASN A 77 11.75 -21.89 3.83
C ASN A 77 12.52 -23.16 4.16
N GLN A 78 11.86 -24.27 4.04
CA GLN A 78 12.45 -25.58 4.28
C GLN A 78 13.22 -26.00 3.05
N ASP A 79 14.46 -26.31 3.18
CA ASP A 79 15.26 -26.82 2.06
C ASP A 79 15.72 -28.23 2.29
#